data_04c73e104461f45bf7e59606ee8b294c
#
_entry.id   04c73e104461f45bf7e59606ee8b294c
#
_cell.length_a   1.000
_cell.length_b   1.000
_cell.length_c   1.000
_cell.angle_alpha   90.00
_cell.angle_beta   90.00
_cell.angle_gamma   90.00
#
_symmetry.space_group_name_H-M   'P 1'
#
loop_
_entity.id
_entity.type
_entity.pdbx_description
1 polymer ?
#
loop_
_entity_poly.entity_id
_entity_poly.type
_entity_poly.pdbx_seq_one_letter_code
_entity_poly.pdbx_strand_id
1 'polypeptide(L)'
;VFFAVLLVLQPSPVPERPMLAGAIIEAELGDPLWLLSETDRGNLLKLRAVAAGSAESGKDYELWVVPEEGRPLSLGVLPASETHQVGLSDEAQSSLSGSRTLAISLEPEGGSPTGAPTGPILHVTRLYEL
;
A
#
# COMPACT_ATOMS: atom_id res chain seq x y z
N VAL A 1 -16.26 48.22 32.68
CA VAL A 1 -15.86 46.84 32.84
C VAL A 1 -15.94 46.16 31.50
N PHE A 2 -14.80 45.76 30.98
CA PHE A 2 -14.72 45.10 29.68
C PHE A 2 -14.59 43.62 29.89
N PHE A 3 -15.51 42.88 29.32
CA PHE A 3 -15.38 41.44 29.25
C PHE A 3 -14.67 41.09 27.89
N ALA A 4 -13.46 40.63 27.96
CA ALA A 4 -12.82 40.01 26.81
C ALA A 4 -13.44 38.62 26.62
N VAL A 5 -14.27 38.48 25.61
CA VAL A 5 -14.71 37.15 25.19
C VAL A 5 -13.56 36.55 24.42
N LEU A 6 -12.85 35.62 25.08
CA LEU A 6 -11.83 34.83 24.40
C LEU A 6 -12.55 33.80 23.55
N LEU A 7 -12.72 34.10 22.28
CA LEU A 7 -13.19 33.12 21.32
C LEU A 7 -12.03 32.14 21.06
N VAL A 8 -12.06 31.04 21.78
CA VAL A 8 -11.17 29.93 21.46
C VAL A 8 -11.74 29.28 20.21
N LEU A 9 -11.14 29.63 19.08
CA LEU A 9 -11.39 28.91 17.86
C LEU A 9 -10.73 27.54 18.00
N GLN A 10 -11.52 26.54 18.35
CA GLN A 10 -11.05 25.19 18.23
C GLN A 10 -10.95 24.86 16.74
N PRO A 11 -9.78 24.37 16.28
CA PRO A 11 -9.71 23.89 14.92
C PRO A 11 -10.77 22.81 14.73
N SER A 12 -11.55 22.91 13.67
CA SER A 12 -12.47 21.86 13.28
C SER A 12 -11.68 20.55 13.19
N PRO A 13 -12.18 19.46 13.82
CA PRO A 13 -11.50 18.19 13.66
C PRO A 13 -11.42 17.88 12.17
N VAL A 14 -10.22 17.69 11.67
CA VAL A 14 -10.00 17.14 10.34
C VAL A 14 -10.66 15.76 10.36
N PRO A 15 -11.61 15.47 9.44
CA PRO A 15 -12.19 14.14 9.41
C PRO A 15 -11.06 13.13 9.27
N GLU A 16 -10.90 12.30 10.29
CA GLU A 16 -9.93 11.23 10.27
C GLU A 16 -10.31 10.27 9.16
N ARG A 17 -9.45 10.20 8.16
CA ARG A 17 -9.58 9.19 7.13
C ARG A 17 -9.28 7.84 7.77
N PRO A 18 -10.13 6.81 7.59
CA PRO A 18 -9.81 5.49 8.10
C PRO A 18 -8.48 5.01 7.52
N MET A 19 -7.61 4.51 8.38
CA MET A 19 -6.38 3.86 7.98
C MET A 19 -6.71 2.47 7.45
N LEU A 20 -6.14 2.14 6.31
CA LEU A 20 -6.25 0.80 5.74
C LEU A 20 -5.03 -0.03 6.11
N ALA A 21 -5.26 -1.28 6.43
CA ALA A 21 -4.19 -2.22 6.71
C ALA A 21 -4.57 -3.62 6.22
N GLY A 22 -3.56 -4.42 5.99
CA GLY A 22 -3.75 -5.80 5.56
C GLY A 22 -2.45 -6.59 5.62
N ALA A 23 -2.52 -7.83 5.18
CA ALA A 23 -1.38 -8.71 5.10
C ALA A 23 -1.41 -9.48 3.79
N ILE A 24 -0.23 -9.70 3.25
CA ILE A 24 -0.05 -10.66 2.16
C ILE A 24 0.38 -11.96 2.79
N ILE A 25 -0.43 -12.99 2.59
CA ILE A 25 -0.32 -14.26 3.29
C ILE A 25 0.06 -15.35 2.29
N GLU A 26 0.93 -16.25 2.72
CA GLU A 26 1.27 -17.42 1.94
C GLU A 26 0.05 -18.36 1.86
N ALA A 27 -0.27 -18.81 0.64
CA ALA A 27 -1.50 -19.55 0.38
C ALA A 27 -1.58 -20.91 1.08
N GLU A 28 -0.47 -21.59 1.25
CA GLU A 28 -0.44 -22.96 1.80
C GLU A 28 -0.37 -22.98 3.32
N LEU A 29 0.49 -22.15 3.92
CA LEU A 29 0.77 -22.16 5.36
C LEU A 29 0.06 -21.07 6.14
N GLY A 30 -0.47 -20.05 5.46
CA GLY A 30 -1.14 -18.92 6.10
C GLY A 30 -0.22 -17.97 6.83
N ASP A 31 1.10 -18.07 6.64
CA ASP A 31 2.06 -17.19 7.26
C ASP A 31 2.05 -15.81 6.58
N PRO A 32 2.09 -14.73 7.35
CA PRO A 32 2.19 -13.40 6.75
C PRO A 32 3.57 -13.20 6.11
N LEU A 33 3.59 -12.88 4.84
CA LEU A 33 4.81 -12.53 4.11
C LEU A 33 5.14 -11.06 4.29
N TRP A 34 4.16 -10.19 4.10
CA TRP A 34 4.26 -8.74 4.34
C TRP A 34 3.05 -8.26 5.11
N LEU A 35 3.28 -7.30 5.99
CA LEU A 35 2.22 -6.49 6.60
C LEU A 35 2.21 -5.12 5.94
N LEU A 36 1.03 -4.62 5.68
CA LEU A 36 0.83 -3.35 4.98
C LEU A 36 -0.08 -2.45 5.79
N SER A 37 0.27 -1.18 5.86
CA SER A 37 -0.59 -0.17 6.50
C SER A 37 -0.41 1.19 5.85
N GLU A 38 -1.51 1.92 5.70
CA GLU A 38 -1.45 3.33 5.33
C GLU A 38 -0.98 4.16 6.53
N THR A 39 -0.31 5.28 6.24
CA THR A 39 -0.04 6.29 7.26
C THR A 39 -1.29 7.15 7.51
N ASP A 40 -1.26 7.94 8.59
CA ASP A 40 -2.38 8.77 9.04
C ASP A 40 -3.00 9.66 7.95
N ARG A 41 -2.20 10.05 6.96
CA ARG A 41 -2.67 10.92 5.88
C ARG A 41 -3.03 10.17 4.60
N GLY A 42 -2.82 8.86 4.58
CA GLY A 42 -3.07 8.03 3.41
C GLY A 42 -2.16 8.28 2.22
N ASN A 43 -1.08 9.05 2.39
CA ASN A 43 -0.14 9.39 1.32
C ASN A 43 1.09 8.48 1.26
N LEU A 44 1.26 7.64 2.26
CA LEU A 44 2.33 6.66 2.33
C LEU A 44 1.75 5.29 2.66
N LEU A 45 2.30 4.28 2.04
CA LEU A 45 2.03 2.89 2.38
C LEU A 45 3.29 2.31 3.02
N LYS A 46 3.15 1.80 4.22
CA LYS A 46 4.23 1.15 4.95
C LYS A 46 4.11 -0.35 4.77
N LEU A 47 5.20 -0.97 4.35
CA LEU A 47 5.31 -2.41 4.21
C LEU A 47 6.36 -2.92 5.17
N ARG A 48 6.04 -4.01 5.85
CA ARG A 48 6.98 -4.71 6.70
C ARG A 48 7.08 -6.14 6.23
N ALA A 49 8.27 -6.56 5.82
CA ALA A 49 8.54 -7.95 5.51
C ALA A 49 8.58 -8.75 6.81
N VAL A 50 7.80 -9.83 6.89
CA VAL A 50 7.77 -10.73 8.05
C VAL A 50 8.44 -12.04 7.68
N ALA A 51 7.86 -12.77 6.75
CA ALA A 51 8.39 -14.07 6.29
C ALA A 51 8.70 -14.05 4.79
N ALA A 52 8.65 -12.88 4.15
CA ALA A 52 8.96 -12.78 2.72
C ALA A 52 10.43 -13.11 2.46
N GLY A 53 10.66 -14.02 1.54
CA GLY A 53 11.98 -14.31 1.00
C GLY A 53 12.31 -13.39 -0.17
N SER A 54 13.57 -13.43 -0.62
CA SER A 54 13.97 -12.77 -1.86
C SER A 54 13.31 -13.44 -3.06
N ALA A 55 13.04 -12.65 -4.10
CA ALA A 55 12.65 -13.21 -5.38
C ALA A 55 13.79 -14.06 -5.96
N GLU A 56 13.46 -14.98 -6.86
CA GLU A 56 14.47 -15.78 -7.53
C GLU A 56 15.47 -14.87 -8.31
N SER A 57 16.66 -15.41 -8.55
CA SER A 57 17.73 -14.68 -9.22
C SER A 57 17.27 -14.07 -10.55
N GLY A 58 17.57 -12.80 -10.77
CA GLY A 58 17.17 -12.06 -11.97
C GLY A 58 15.71 -11.61 -11.99
N LYS A 59 15.02 -11.74 -10.86
CA LYS A 59 13.61 -11.34 -10.70
C LYS A 59 13.45 -10.42 -9.51
N ASP A 60 12.35 -9.67 -9.54
CA ASP A 60 11.93 -8.81 -8.44
C ASP A 60 10.42 -8.94 -8.23
N TYR A 61 9.98 -8.69 -7.01
CA TYR A 61 8.56 -8.53 -6.71
C TYR A 61 8.17 -7.08 -6.96
N GLU A 62 7.07 -6.89 -7.63
CA GLU A 62 6.51 -5.55 -7.85
C GLU A 62 5.14 -5.45 -7.23
N LEU A 63 4.91 -4.33 -6.54
CA LEU A 63 3.64 -4.04 -5.86
C LEU A 63 2.76 -3.17 -6.75
N TRP A 64 1.47 -3.49 -6.79
CA TRP A 64 0.49 -2.81 -7.62
C TRP A 64 -0.75 -2.44 -6.82
N VAL A 65 -1.31 -1.27 -7.08
CA VAL A 65 -2.69 -0.98 -6.74
C VAL A 65 -3.57 -1.48 -7.88
N VAL A 66 -4.55 -2.29 -7.54
CA VAL A 66 -5.52 -2.78 -8.52
C VAL A 66 -6.78 -1.92 -8.40
N PRO A 67 -7.04 -0.98 -9.31
CA PRO A 67 -8.22 -0.14 -9.23
C PRO A 67 -9.50 -0.92 -9.54
N GLU A 68 -10.65 -0.34 -9.21
CA GLU A 68 -11.95 -0.93 -9.55
C GLU A 68 -12.13 -1.06 -11.06
N GLU A 69 -11.62 -0.08 -11.78
CA GLU A 69 -11.61 -0.07 -13.24
C GLU A 69 -10.26 0.44 -13.74
N GLY A 70 -9.80 -0.12 -14.84
CA GLY A 70 -8.57 0.32 -15.49
C GLY A 70 -7.37 -0.53 -15.14
N ARG A 71 -6.21 0.01 -15.44
CA ARG A 71 -4.93 -0.69 -15.33
C ARG A 71 -4.40 -0.65 -13.90
N PRO A 72 -3.72 -1.71 -13.47
CA PRO A 72 -2.96 -1.65 -12.23
C PRO A 72 -1.93 -0.51 -12.25
N LEU A 73 -1.74 0.12 -11.10
CA LEU A 73 -0.76 1.19 -10.90
C LEU A 73 0.42 0.64 -10.12
N SER A 74 1.62 0.76 -10.69
CA SER A 74 2.83 0.31 -10.01
C SER A 74 3.15 1.17 -8.78
N LEU A 75 3.46 0.50 -7.69
CA LEU A 75 4.03 1.12 -6.49
C LEU A 75 5.53 0.83 -6.35
N GLY A 76 6.11 0.14 -7.32
CA GLY A 76 7.53 -0.12 -7.38
C GLY A 76 7.93 -1.52 -6.92
N VAL A 77 9.22 -1.77 -7.01
CA VAL A 77 9.83 -3.03 -6.61
C VAL A 77 9.88 -3.14 -5.09
N LEU A 78 9.55 -4.31 -4.55
CA LEU A 78 9.56 -4.59 -3.13
C LEU A 78 10.88 -5.19 -2.70
N PRO A 79 11.59 -4.57 -1.75
CA PRO A 79 12.69 -5.24 -1.08
C PRO A 79 12.16 -6.38 -0.20
N ALA A 80 12.90 -7.48 -0.13
CA ALA A 80 12.52 -8.65 0.65
C ALA A 80 12.84 -8.51 2.14
N SER A 81 13.43 -7.41 2.56
CA SER A 81 13.87 -7.22 3.94
C SER A 81 13.40 -5.89 4.50
N GLU A 82 13.11 -5.89 5.81
CA GLU A 82 12.87 -4.70 6.61
C GLU A 82 11.56 -3.97 6.32
N THR A 83 11.46 -2.77 6.89
CA THR A 83 10.34 -1.87 6.69
C THR A 83 10.63 -0.97 5.49
N HIS A 84 9.67 -0.87 4.60
CA HIS A 84 9.75 -0.05 3.40
C HIS A 84 8.54 0.88 3.35
N GLN A 85 8.75 2.11 2.93
CA GLN A 85 7.67 3.07 2.73
C GLN A 85 7.57 3.43 1.26
N VAL A 86 6.35 3.43 0.76
CA VAL A 86 6.05 3.77 -0.63
C VAL A 86 5.17 5.01 -0.64
N GLY A 87 5.61 6.05 -1.36
CA GLY A 87 4.78 7.24 -1.59
C GLY A 87 3.64 6.92 -2.54
N LEU A 88 2.44 7.36 -2.18
CA LEU A 88 1.26 7.19 -3.00
C LEU A 88 0.93 8.50 -3.70
N SER A 89 0.91 8.48 -5.03
CA SER A 89 0.40 9.59 -5.82
C SER A 89 -1.09 9.80 -5.53
N ASP A 90 -1.64 10.96 -5.91
CA ASP A 90 -3.07 11.22 -5.73
C ASP A 90 -3.92 10.17 -6.44
N GLU A 91 -3.49 9.74 -7.61
CA GLU A 91 -4.16 8.68 -8.37
C GLU A 91 -4.11 7.34 -7.62
N ALA A 92 -2.96 6.97 -7.09
CA ALA A 92 -2.80 5.74 -6.31
C ALA A 92 -3.61 5.77 -5.02
N GLN A 93 -3.64 6.90 -4.32
CA GLN A 93 -4.46 7.08 -3.12
C GLN A 93 -5.94 6.91 -3.43
N SER A 94 -6.42 7.55 -4.49
CA SER A 94 -7.81 7.46 -4.91
C SER A 94 -8.19 6.03 -5.30
N SER A 95 -7.36 5.39 -6.10
CA SER A 95 -7.59 4.00 -6.53
C SER A 95 -7.60 3.04 -5.35
N LEU A 96 -6.65 3.19 -4.42
CA LEU A 96 -6.58 2.34 -3.24
C LEU A 96 -7.75 2.54 -2.30
N SER A 97 -8.20 3.78 -2.12
CA SER A 97 -9.39 4.08 -1.32
C SER A 97 -10.66 3.43 -1.89
N GLY A 98 -10.77 3.36 -3.21
CA GLY A 98 -11.91 2.75 -3.88
C GLY A 98 -11.87 1.23 -3.86
N SER A 99 -10.79 0.65 -4.36
CA SER A 99 -10.68 -0.81 -4.51
C SER A 99 -10.17 -1.54 -3.29
N ARG A 100 -9.35 -0.86 -2.49
CA ARG A 100 -8.64 -1.45 -1.34
C ARG A 100 -7.82 -2.69 -1.68
N THR A 101 -7.45 -2.84 -2.95
CA THR A 101 -6.85 -4.06 -3.48
C THR A 101 -5.43 -3.80 -3.92
N LEU A 102 -4.52 -4.64 -3.45
CA LEU A 102 -3.12 -4.67 -3.84
C LEU A 102 -2.78 -6.02 -4.43
N ALA A 103 -1.82 -6.03 -5.34
CA ALA A 103 -1.30 -7.25 -5.93
C ALA A 103 0.23 -7.24 -5.95
N ILE A 104 0.82 -8.41 -5.93
CA ILE A 104 2.26 -8.59 -6.13
C ILE A 104 2.46 -9.51 -7.32
N SER A 105 3.29 -9.05 -8.25
CA SER A 105 3.73 -9.85 -9.39
C SER A 105 5.21 -10.17 -9.30
N LEU A 106 5.62 -11.22 -10.01
CA LEU A 106 7.03 -11.55 -10.21
C LEU A 106 7.46 -10.99 -11.56
N GLU A 107 8.37 -10.03 -11.52
CA GLU A 107 8.80 -9.29 -12.69
C GLU A 107 10.30 -9.48 -12.96
N PRO A 108 10.78 -9.10 -14.16
CA PRO A 108 12.22 -9.03 -14.40
C PRO A 108 12.91 -8.10 -13.42
N GLU A 109 14.21 -8.27 -13.24
CA GLU A 109 15.01 -7.41 -12.38
C GLU A 109 14.77 -5.94 -12.74
N GLY A 110 14.48 -5.13 -11.71
CA GLY A 110 14.12 -3.72 -11.85
C GLY A 110 12.64 -3.45 -12.05
N GLY A 111 11.82 -4.48 -12.19
CA GLY A 111 10.37 -4.36 -12.33
C GLY A 111 9.87 -4.50 -13.75
N SER A 112 8.57 -4.30 -13.92
CA SER A 112 7.92 -4.44 -15.23
C SER A 112 8.47 -3.44 -16.25
N PRO A 113 8.85 -3.92 -17.45
CA PRO A 113 9.32 -3.03 -18.51
C PRO A 113 8.19 -2.27 -19.21
N THR A 114 6.93 -2.64 -19.01
CA THR A 114 5.79 -2.06 -19.73
C THR A 114 4.92 -1.12 -18.91
N GLY A 115 5.16 -1.04 -17.60
CA GLY A 115 4.28 -0.30 -16.69
C GLY A 115 2.99 -1.04 -16.33
N ALA A 116 2.85 -2.27 -16.76
CA ALA A 116 1.78 -3.20 -16.39
C ALA A 116 2.39 -4.53 -15.96
N PRO A 117 1.70 -5.35 -15.14
CA PRO A 117 2.24 -6.65 -14.79
C PRO A 117 2.53 -7.51 -16.04
N THR A 118 3.75 -8.00 -16.16
CA THR A 118 4.17 -8.87 -17.28
C THR A 118 4.41 -10.29 -16.82
N GLY A 119 4.73 -10.47 -15.55
CA GLY A 119 4.91 -11.79 -14.96
C GLY A 119 3.66 -12.26 -14.21
N PRO A 120 3.73 -13.44 -13.59
CA PRO A 120 2.59 -13.98 -12.86
C PRO A 120 2.24 -13.12 -11.65
N ILE A 121 0.95 -12.97 -11.40
CA ILE A 121 0.44 -12.38 -10.17
C ILE A 121 0.51 -13.45 -9.08
N LEU A 122 1.35 -13.24 -8.09
CA LEU A 122 1.58 -14.21 -7.03
C LEU A 122 0.60 -14.07 -5.87
N HIS A 123 0.24 -12.84 -5.54
CA HIS A 123 -0.62 -12.54 -4.41
C HIS A 123 -1.55 -11.39 -4.75
N VAL A 124 -2.78 -11.49 -4.28
CA VAL A 124 -3.76 -10.40 -4.27
C VAL A 124 -4.28 -10.28 -2.85
N THR A 125 -4.28 -9.09 -2.32
CA THR A 125 -4.78 -8.84 -0.97
C THR A 125 -5.70 -7.64 -0.95
N ARG A 126 -6.63 -7.67 -0.02
CA ARG A 126 -7.52 -6.55 0.27
C ARG A 126 -7.15 -5.91 1.59
N LEU A 127 -7.12 -4.59 1.62
CA LEU A 127 -6.93 -3.84 2.85
C LEU A 127 -8.26 -3.59 3.53
N TYR A 128 -8.22 -3.49 4.84
CA TYR A 128 -9.37 -3.26 5.69
C TYR A 128 -9.14 -2.05 6.58
N GLU A 129 -10.21 -1.40 6.98
CA GLU A 129 -10.15 -0.31 7.96
C GLU A 129 -9.74 -0.86 9.32
N LEU A 130 -8.84 -0.15 9.95
CA LEU A 130 -8.44 -0.43 11.34
C LEU A 130 -9.47 0.08 12.33
#